data_60c3c00267f7b584f7d2b462ce7ea877
#
_entry.id   60c3c00267f7b584f7d2b462ce7ea877
#
_cell.length_a   1.000
_cell.length_b   1.000
_cell.length_c   1.000
_cell.angle_alpha   90.00
_cell.angle_beta   90.00
_cell.angle_gamma   90.00
#
_symmetry.space_group_name_H-M   'P 1'
#
loop_
_entity.id
_entity.type
_entity.pdbx_description
1 polymer ?
#
loop_
_entity_poly.entity_id
_entity_poly.type
_entity_poly.pdbx_seq_one_letter_code
_entity_poly.pdbx_strand_id
1 'polypeptide(L)'
;MECSQDFKQTLNEALQVLRAGGVILYPTDTVWGIGCDATNPEAVAKVYDIKRRPDSKSLVLLASDLDMVGRYVREIPEMAIQLVEVNDKPMTIIYPGAVAGDGPSTDGAMPKADRNCLSFNTVAEDGSVGIRIPMMEFCRQLSFKLGRPLVSTSANISGEPTPKKYSDISPEIISAVDYVVDPFLEKGSTGASSQIIKVGLDYSIQIIRK
;
A
#
# COMPACT_ATOMS: atom_id res chain seq x y z
N MET A 1 -2.46 -2.37 30.00
CA MET A 1 -2.55 -3.77 29.49
C MET A 1 -3.66 -3.96 28.45
N GLU A 2 -4.83 -3.33 28.57
CA GLU A 2 -5.93 -3.40 27.58
C GLU A 2 -5.52 -2.92 26.17
N CYS A 3 -4.89 -1.79 26.02
CA CYS A 3 -4.48 -1.22 24.72
C CYS A 3 -3.57 -2.14 23.89
N SER A 4 -2.78 -3.02 24.53
CA SER A 4 -1.90 -3.99 23.86
C SER A 4 -2.68 -5.22 23.36
N GLN A 5 -3.78 -5.57 24.01
CA GLN A 5 -4.63 -6.69 23.62
C GLN A 5 -5.51 -6.30 22.44
N ASP A 6 -6.08 -5.10 22.47
CA ASP A 6 -6.88 -4.54 21.38
C ASP A 6 -6.05 -4.39 20.10
N PHE A 7 -4.80 -3.90 20.19
CA PHE A 7 -3.88 -3.82 19.07
C PHE A 7 -3.63 -5.19 18.40
N LYS A 8 -3.34 -6.23 19.20
CA LYS A 8 -3.08 -7.58 18.68
C LYS A 8 -4.32 -8.19 18.04
N GLN A 9 -5.50 -8.00 18.65
CA GLN A 9 -6.75 -8.48 18.11
C GLN A 9 -7.06 -7.82 16.78
N THR A 10 -7.05 -6.49 16.70
CA THR A 10 -7.28 -5.71 15.47
C THR A 10 -6.31 -6.11 14.36
N LEU A 11 -5.02 -6.31 14.71
CA LEU A 11 -4.01 -6.76 13.76
C LEU A 11 -4.33 -8.15 13.19
N ASN A 12 -4.76 -9.09 14.04
CA ASN A 12 -5.11 -10.44 13.60
C ASN A 12 -6.37 -10.46 12.73
N GLU A 13 -7.39 -9.69 13.08
CA GLU A 13 -8.63 -9.57 12.29
C GLU A 13 -8.32 -9.00 10.89
N ALA A 14 -7.56 -7.91 10.82
CA ALA A 14 -7.12 -7.34 9.54
C ALA A 14 -6.32 -8.35 8.70
N LEU A 15 -5.43 -9.13 9.32
CA LEU A 15 -4.65 -10.17 8.65
C LEU A 15 -5.53 -11.30 8.09
N GLN A 16 -6.57 -11.71 8.82
CA GLN A 16 -7.50 -12.74 8.35
C GLN A 16 -8.21 -12.29 7.08
N VAL A 17 -8.71 -11.05 7.06
CA VAL A 17 -9.39 -10.47 5.90
C VAL A 17 -8.45 -10.37 4.70
N LEU A 18 -7.23 -9.83 4.90
CA LEU A 18 -6.23 -9.72 3.83
C LEU A 18 -5.84 -11.09 3.23
N ARG A 19 -5.65 -12.11 4.09
CA ARG A 19 -5.32 -13.48 3.65
C ARG A 19 -6.45 -14.16 2.89
N ALA A 20 -7.70 -13.76 3.17
CA ALA A 20 -8.88 -14.20 2.44
C ALA A 20 -9.10 -13.44 1.11
N GLY A 21 -8.21 -12.49 0.74
CA GLY A 21 -8.35 -11.66 -0.47
C GLY A 21 -9.33 -10.50 -0.30
N GLY A 22 -9.59 -10.10 0.94
CA GLY A 22 -10.43 -8.95 1.24
C GLY A 22 -9.69 -7.62 1.21
N VAL A 23 -10.47 -6.55 1.28
CA VAL A 23 -10.04 -5.15 1.30
C VAL A 23 -10.29 -4.57 2.68
N ILE A 24 -9.33 -3.84 3.22
CA ILE A 24 -9.44 -3.19 4.52
C ILE A 24 -9.35 -1.67 4.41
N LEU A 25 -10.01 -1.00 5.35
CA LEU A 25 -9.87 0.43 5.62
C LEU A 25 -9.05 0.58 6.90
N TYR A 26 -7.90 1.28 6.84
CA TYR A 26 -6.94 1.32 7.94
C TYR A 26 -6.18 2.64 8.03
N PRO A 27 -5.81 3.08 9.25
CA PRO A 27 -4.98 4.26 9.44
C PRO A 27 -3.53 3.99 9.04
N THR A 28 -2.87 5.00 8.51
CA THR A 28 -1.43 4.99 8.24
C THR A 28 -0.75 6.21 8.88
N ASP A 29 0.57 6.24 8.83
CA ASP A 29 1.37 7.41 9.24
C ASP A 29 1.08 8.69 8.43
N THR A 30 0.32 8.59 7.34
CA THR A 30 -0.10 9.72 6.50
C THR A 30 -1.58 10.04 6.66
N VAL A 31 -2.43 9.29 5.99
CA VAL A 31 -3.89 9.42 5.97
C VAL A 31 -4.52 8.03 6.06
N TRP A 32 -5.81 7.94 6.26
CA TRP A 32 -6.53 6.68 6.13
C TRP A 32 -6.40 6.11 4.73
N GLY A 33 -6.13 4.82 4.66
CA GLY A 33 -5.93 4.08 3.43
C GLY A 33 -6.95 2.97 3.22
N ILE A 34 -7.25 2.71 1.95
CA ILE A 34 -7.86 1.47 1.49
C ILE A 34 -6.74 0.58 1.02
N GLY A 35 -6.73 -0.68 1.44
CA GLY A 35 -5.67 -1.59 1.07
C GLY A 35 -6.07 -3.05 1.04
N CYS A 36 -5.24 -3.81 0.34
CA CYS A 36 -5.33 -5.25 0.18
C CYS A 36 -3.94 -5.84 -0.01
N ASP A 37 -3.86 -7.14 -0.16
CA ASP A 37 -2.64 -7.84 -0.57
C ASP A 37 -2.22 -7.43 -1.98
N ALA A 38 -1.04 -6.80 -2.11
CA ALA A 38 -0.53 -6.30 -3.39
C ALA A 38 -0.13 -7.41 -4.38
N THR A 39 -0.13 -8.67 -3.95
CA THR A 39 0.14 -9.85 -4.80
C THR A 39 -1.13 -10.52 -5.31
N ASN A 40 -2.31 -10.03 -4.92
CA ASN A 40 -3.60 -10.59 -5.31
C ASN A 40 -4.32 -9.68 -6.32
N PRO A 41 -4.36 -10.05 -7.61
CA PRO A 41 -4.92 -9.20 -8.66
C PRO A 41 -6.42 -8.94 -8.50
N GLU A 42 -7.19 -9.89 -7.97
CA GLU A 42 -8.62 -9.70 -7.71
C GLU A 42 -8.87 -8.71 -6.56
N ALA A 43 -8.08 -8.80 -5.49
CA ALA A 43 -8.17 -7.86 -4.37
C ALA A 43 -7.76 -6.45 -4.78
N VAL A 44 -6.73 -6.32 -5.64
CA VAL A 44 -6.31 -5.02 -6.20
C VAL A 44 -7.38 -4.44 -7.11
N ALA A 45 -8.03 -5.25 -7.95
CA ALA A 45 -9.14 -4.80 -8.79
C ALA A 45 -10.30 -4.23 -7.95
N LYS A 46 -10.68 -4.90 -6.84
CA LYS A 46 -11.69 -4.37 -5.91
C LYS A 46 -11.33 -2.99 -5.36
N VAL A 47 -10.04 -2.72 -5.08
CA VAL A 47 -9.59 -1.40 -4.62
C VAL A 47 -9.81 -0.34 -5.71
N TYR A 48 -9.53 -0.65 -6.97
CA TYR A 48 -9.82 0.24 -8.09
C TYR A 48 -11.31 0.52 -8.23
N ASP A 49 -12.16 -0.51 -8.12
CA ASP A 49 -13.62 -0.39 -8.19
C ASP A 49 -14.17 0.50 -7.06
N ILE A 50 -13.77 0.24 -5.80
CA ILE A 50 -14.18 1.05 -4.64
C ILE A 50 -13.82 2.51 -4.85
N LYS A 51 -12.64 2.80 -5.39
CA LYS A 51 -12.18 4.16 -5.65
C LYS A 51 -12.73 4.78 -6.93
N ARG A 52 -13.44 4.04 -7.76
CA ARG A 52 -13.81 4.46 -9.12
C ARG A 52 -12.59 5.01 -9.88
N ARG A 53 -11.45 4.34 -9.72
CA ARG A 53 -10.15 4.78 -10.23
C ARG A 53 -9.80 4.00 -11.49
N PRO A 54 -9.36 4.67 -12.57
CA PRO A 54 -8.79 3.96 -13.73
C PRO A 54 -7.53 3.17 -13.34
N ASP A 55 -7.42 1.94 -13.80
CA ASP A 55 -6.27 1.02 -13.54
C ASP A 55 -4.95 1.56 -14.11
N SER A 56 -5.00 2.53 -15.02
CA SER A 56 -3.81 3.20 -15.56
C SER A 56 -3.01 4.04 -14.54
N LYS A 57 -3.56 4.25 -13.34
CA LYS A 57 -2.86 4.97 -12.26
C LYS A 57 -2.37 4.00 -11.22
N SER A 58 -1.06 3.74 -11.21
CA SER A 58 -0.41 2.87 -10.21
C SER A 58 -0.76 3.24 -8.76
N LEU A 59 -0.74 2.24 -7.89
CA LEU A 59 -1.01 2.36 -6.47
C LEU A 59 0.30 2.41 -5.67
N VAL A 60 0.29 3.08 -4.51
CA VAL A 60 1.39 3.01 -3.56
C VAL A 60 1.27 1.72 -2.76
N LEU A 61 2.40 1.08 -2.52
CA LEU A 61 2.49 -0.12 -1.69
C LEU A 61 3.20 0.19 -0.37
N LEU A 62 2.85 -0.54 0.69
CA LEU A 62 3.55 -0.52 1.96
C LEU A 62 4.33 -1.82 2.13
N ALA A 63 5.63 -1.70 2.39
CA ALA A 63 6.51 -2.81 2.77
C ALA A 63 6.98 -2.65 4.22
N SER A 64 7.22 -3.75 4.93
CA SER A 64 7.71 -3.71 6.32
C SER A 64 9.11 -3.13 6.46
N ASP A 65 9.97 -3.39 5.47
CA ASP A 65 11.42 -3.12 5.48
C ASP A 65 12.02 -3.19 4.07
N LEU A 66 13.31 -2.89 3.95
CA LEU A 66 14.05 -2.98 2.69
C LEU A 66 14.19 -4.43 2.18
N ASP A 67 14.23 -5.43 3.07
CA ASP A 67 14.30 -6.84 2.67
C ASP A 67 13.01 -7.23 1.92
N MET A 68 11.86 -6.73 2.39
CA MET A 68 10.60 -6.93 1.67
C MET A 68 10.62 -6.20 0.33
N VAL A 69 11.10 -4.96 0.26
CA VAL A 69 11.26 -4.24 -1.02
C VAL A 69 12.09 -5.04 -2.00
N GLY A 70 13.24 -5.57 -1.58
CA GLY A 70 14.17 -6.36 -2.41
C GLY A 70 13.59 -7.65 -2.99
N ARG A 71 12.47 -8.14 -2.45
CA ARG A 71 11.76 -9.31 -3.02
C ARG A 71 10.86 -8.93 -4.21
N TYR A 72 10.48 -7.67 -4.32
CA TYR A 72 9.50 -7.19 -5.29
C TYR A 72 10.05 -6.16 -6.29
N VAL A 73 11.35 -5.85 -6.19
CA VAL A 73 12.08 -5.09 -7.21
C VAL A 73 13.35 -5.86 -7.58
N ARG A 74 13.77 -5.80 -8.84
CA ARG A 74 14.92 -6.57 -9.33
C ARG A 74 16.23 -6.11 -8.69
N GLU A 75 16.34 -4.82 -8.45
CA GLU A 75 17.49 -4.17 -7.85
C GLU A 75 17.03 -2.92 -7.09
N ILE A 76 17.49 -2.75 -5.85
CA ILE A 76 17.24 -1.53 -5.08
C ILE A 76 18.34 -0.52 -5.42
N PRO A 77 18.00 0.65 -5.99
CA PRO A 77 19.01 1.69 -6.22
C PRO A 77 19.68 2.09 -4.90
N GLU A 78 21.01 2.23 -4.91
CA GLU A 78 21.78 2.59 -3.70
C GLU A 78 21.28 3.90 -3.07
N MET A 79 20.91 4.88 -3.89
CA MET A 79 20.32 6.13 -3.43
C MET A 79 19.00 5.92 -2.66
N ALA A 80 18.21 4.90 -3.02
CA ALA A 80 16.97 4.59 -2.31
C ALA A 80 17.26 4.04 -0.90
N ILE A 81 18.30 3.22 -0.74
CA ILE A 81 18.75 2.72 0.56
C ILE A 81 19.13 3.89 1.46
N GLN A 82 20.00 4.78 0.97
CA GLN A 82 20.44 5.96 1.72
C GLN A 82 19.27 6.87 2.12
N LEU A 83 18.32 7.10 1.19
CA LEU A 83 17.13 7.90 1.47
C LEU A 83 16.27 7.28 2.57
N VAL A 84 16.06 5.96 2.56
CA VAL A 84 15.28 5.26 3.59
C VAL A 84 15.97 5.35 4.96
N GLU A 85 17.29 5.21 5.02
CA GLU A 85 18.07 5.22 6.27
C GLU A 85 18.07 6.58 6.98
N VAL A 86 18.08 7.68 6.22
CA VAL A 86 18.17 9.04 6.79
C VAL A 86 16.82 9.73 6.91
N ASN A 87 15.76 9.12 6.41
CA ASN A 87 14.46 9.77 6.33
C ASN A 87 13.67 9.70 7.64
N ASP A 88 13.17 10.84 8.08
CA ASP A 88 12.35 11.01 9.28
C ASP A 88 10.87 11.37 9.00
N LYS A 89 10.45 11.34 7.73
CA LYS A 89 9.09 11.71 7.29
C LYS A 89 8.50 10.65 6.35
N PRO A 90 7.16 10.54 6.26
CA PRO A 90 6.55 9.61 5.33
C PRO A 90 6.99 9.87 3.88
N MET A 91 7.75 8.95 3.31
CA MET A 91 8.30 9.05 1.96
C MET A 91 7.98 7.79 1.15
N THR A 92 7.46 7.98 -0.04
CA THR A 92 7.26 6.94 -1.05
C THR A 92 8.37 7.04 -2.08
N ILE A 93 9.04 5.93 -2.32
CA ILE A 93 10.06 5.84 -3.38
C ILE A 93 9.47 5.07 -4.56
N ILE A 94 9.59 5.61 -5.76
CA ILE A 94 9.28 4.91 -7.01
C ILE A 94 10.54 4.20 -7.46
N TYR A 95 10.50 2.87 -7.40
CA TYR A 95 11.59 1.97 -7.77
C TYR A 95 11.42 1.49 -9.20
N PRO A 96 12.51 1.39 -9.99
CA PRO A 96 12.49 0.74 -11.29
C PRO A 96 12.46 -0.78 -11.14
N GLY A 97 12.06 -1.49 -12.20
CA GLY A 97 12.22 -2.94 -12.30
C GLY A 97 11.39 -3.75 -11.31
N ALA A 98 10.11 -3.41 -11.16
CA ALA A 98 9.17 -4.19 -10.35
C ALA A 98 9.10 -5.66 -10.82
N VAL A 99 9.04 -6.59 -9.88
CA VAL A 99 8.78 -8.01 -10.14
C VAL A 99 7.28 -8.21 -10.15
N ALA A 100 6.66 -8.20 -11.32
CA ALA A 100 5.23 -8.33 -11.52
C ALA A 100 4.88 -9.68 -12.14
N GLY A 101 3.70 -10.19 -11.77
CA GLY A 101 3.07 -11.34 -12.43
C GLY A 101 2.44 -10.94 -13.77
N ASP A 102 2.01 -11.96 -14.50
CA ASP A 102 1.33 -11.79 -15.78
C ASP A 102 -0.04 -11.10 -15.62
N GLY A 103 -0.49 -10.44 -16.67
CA GLY A 103 -1.83 -9.89 -16.76
C GLY A 103 -2.90 -10.98 -17.03
N PRO A 104 -4.17 -10.56 -17.22
CA PRO A 104 -5.25 -11.49 -17.56
C PRO A 104 -4.92 -12.33 -18.80
N SER A 105 -5.37 -13.57 -18.79
CA SER A 105 -5.25 -14.46 -19.95
C SER A 105 -6.11 -13.96 -21.13
N THR A 106 -5.89 -14.52 -22.30
CA THR A 106 -6.58 -14.11 -23.55
C THR A 106 -8.10 -14.26 -23.49
N ASP A 107 -8.62 -15.10 -22.62
CA ASP A 107 -10.05 -15.27 -22.32
C ASP A 107 -10.57 -14.30 -21.23
N GLY A 108 -9.70 -13.40 -20.72
CA GLY A 108 -10.02 -12.42 -19.70
C GLY A 108 -9.97 -12.94 -18.26
N ALA A 109 -9.53 -14.20 -18.05
CA ALA A 109 -9.43 -14.72 -16.69
C ALA A 109 -8.30 -14.03 -15.91
N MET A 110 -8.60 -13.61 -14.68
CA MET A 110 -7.60 -13.02 -13.78
C MET A 110 -6.60 -14.08 -13.33
N PRO A 111 -5.29 -13.75 -13.30
CA PRO A 111 -4.29 -14.66 -12.77
C PRO A 111 -4.50 -14.90 -11.28
N LYS A 112 -4.07 -16.06 -10.81
CA LYS A 112 -4.07 -16.35 -9.36
C LYS A 112 -3.02 -15.50 -8.65
N ALA A 113 -3.30 -15.20 -7.39
CA ALA A 113 -2.33 -14.53 -6.52
C ALA A 113 -1.02 -15.35 -6.42
N ASP A 114 0.11 -14.70 -6.68
CA ASP A 114 1.44 -15.27 -6.48
C ASP A 114 2.24 -14.39 -5.53
N ARG A 115 2.56 -14.93 -4.35
CA ARG A 115 3.31 -14.23 -3.31
C ARG A 115 4.75 -13.84 -3.69
N ASN A 116 5.26 -14.35 -4.81
CA ASN A 116 6.62 -14.09 -5.29
C ASN A 116 6.69 -12.88 -6.24
N CYS A 117 5.56 -12.35 -6.66
CA CYS A 117 5.49 -11.19 -7.54
C CYS A 117 4.34 -10.27 -7.14
N LEU A 118 4.46 -9.01 -7.51
CA LEU A 118 3.37 -8.04 -7.41
C LEU A 118 2.29 -8.38 -8.43
N SER A 119 1.05 -8.06 -8.10
CA SER A 119 -0.01 -8.08 -9.10
C SER A 119 0.29 -7.08 -10.22
N PHE A 120 0.06 -7.49 -11.47
CA PHE A 120 0.31 -6.67 -12.67
C PHE A 120 -0.35 -5.29 -12.59
N ASN A 121 -1.53 -5.19 -11.97
CA ASN A 121 -2.30 -3.96 -11.83
C ASN A 121 -1.83 -3.04 -10.67
N THR A 122 -0.72 -3.37 -10.00
CA THR A 122 -0.06 -2.46 -9.04
C THR A 122 1.16 -1.76 -9.63
N VAL A 123 1.65 -2.22 -10.77
CA VAL A 123 2.88 -1.76 -11.42
C VAL A 123 2.54 -0.76 -12.52
N ALA A 124 3.35 0.29 -12.67
CA ALA A 124 3.19 1.28 -13.72
C ALA A 124 3.60 0.71 -15.10
N GLU A 125 3.14 1.33 -16.18
CA GLU A 125 3.46 0.92 -17.57
C GLU A 125 4.97 0.90 -17.86
N ASP A 126 5.74 1.76 -17.19
CA ASP A 126 7.21 1.80 -17.32
C ASP A 126 7.93 0.74 -16.46
N GLY A 127 7.18 -0.18 -15.84
CA GLY A 127 7.71 -1.22 -14.97
C GLY A 127 8.18 -0.72 -13.61
N SER A 128 7.84 0.52 -13.23
CA SER A 128 8.16 1.06 -11.91
C SER A 128 7.03 0.81 -10.90
N VAL A 129 7.37 0.88 -9.60
CA VAL A 129 6.42 0.73 -8.50
C VAL A 129 6.74 1.68 -7.36
N GLY A 130 5.72 2.35 -6.83
CA GLY A 130 5.86 3.22 -5.65
C GLY A 130 5.73 2.40 -4.36
N ILE A 131 6.80 2.31 -3.57
CA ILE A 131 6.79 1.59 -2.29
C ILE A 131 7.19 2.56 -1.17
N ARG A 132 6.50 2.46 -0.04
CA ARG A 132 6.81 3.17 1.20
C ARG A 132 7.03 2.18 2.34
N ILE A 133 8.05 2.39 3.13
CA ILE A 133 8.21 1.75 4.44
C ILE A 133 7.54 2.66 5.46
N PRO A 134 6.39 2.27 6.04
CA PRO A 134 5.63 3.13 6.93
C PRO A 134 6.32 3.27 8.28
N MET A 135 6.17 4.44 8.92
CA MET A 135 6.67 4.68 10.27
C MET A 135 5.70 4.14 11.33
N MET A 136 4.41 4.02 11.00
CA MET A 136 3.39 3.50 11.91
C MET A 136 3.57 1.99 12.14
N GLU A 137 3.73 1.61 13.41
CA GLU A 137 3.99 0.22 13.81
C GLU A 137 2.90 -0.75 13.34
N PHE A 138 1.63 -0.34 13.39
CA PHE A 138 0.52 -1.17 12.89
C PHE A 138 0.72 -1.57 11.43
N CYS A 139 1.03 -0.61 10.57
CA CYS A 139 1.25 -0.86 9.13
C CYS A 139 2.46 -1.76 8.88
N ARG A 140 3.56 -1.54 9.63
CA ARG A 140 4.77 -2.37 9.53
C ARG A 140 4.50 -3.80 9.95
N GLN A 141 3.85 -4.01 11.10
CA GLN A 141 3.51 -5.35 11.58
C GLN A 141 2.50 -6.04 10.67
N LEU A 142 1.53 -5.30 10.11
CA LEU A 142 0.54 -5.86 9.20
C LEU A 142 1.21 -6.42 7.94
N SER A 143 2.06 -5.63 7.27
CA SER A 143 2.84 -6.04 6.10
C SER A 143 3.80 -7.20 6.44
N PHE A 144 4.55 -7.08 7.54
CA PHE A 144 5.49 -8.11 8.00
C PHE A 144 4.79 -9.47 8.24
N LYS A 145 3.68 -9.49 9.00
CA LYS A 145 2.94 -10.71 9.32
C LYS A 145 2.15 -11.28 8.14
N LEU A 146 1.73 -10.44 7.20
CA LEU A 146 1.18 -10.89 5.93
C LEU A 146 2.28 -11.56 5.09
N GLY A 147 3.54 -11.11 5.24
CA GLY A 147 4.71 -11.55 4.48
C GLY A 147 4.76 -10.98 3.06
N ARG A 148 3.96 -9.96 2.77
CA ARG A 148 3.74 -9.37 1.44
C ARG A 148 3.44 -7.87 1.56
N PRO A 149 3.74 -7.05 0.51
CA PRO A 149 3.35 -5.65 0.50
C PRO A 149 1.84 -5.48 0.51
N LEU A 150 1.40 -4.36 1.11
CA LEU A 150 0.01 -3.95 1.11
C LEU A 150 -0.21 -2.84 0.08
N VAL A 151 -1.27 -2.90 -0.69
CA VAL A 151 -1.79 -1.71 -1.37
C VAL A 151 -2.17 -0.66 -0.32
N SER A 152 -1.83 0.59 -0.58
CA SER A 152 -2.19 1.72 0.27
C SER A 152 -2.56 2.93 -0.60
N THR A 153 -3.84 3.20 -0.67
CA THR A 153 -4.35 4.38 -1.38
C THR A 153 -5.31 5.14 -0.46
N SER A 154 -5.37 6.47 -0.60
CA SER A 154 -6.22 7.31 0.27
C SER A 154 -7.69 6.88 0.25
N ALA A 155 -8.37 6.99 1.40
CA ALA A 155 -9.74 6.51 1.62
C ALA A 155 -10.81 7.46 1.08
N ASN A 156 -10.71 7.85 -0.21
CA ASN A 156 -11.65 8.70 -0.94
C ASN A 156 -11.93 8.16 -2.34
N ILE A 157 -13.04 8.52 -2.92
CA ILE A 157 -13.30 8.34 -4.36
C ILE A 157 -12.28 9.16 -5.15
N SER A 158 -11.80 8.65 -6.27
CA SER A 158 -10.82 9.36 -7.10
C SER A 158 -11.32 10.72 -7.55
N GLY A 159 -10.51 11.76 -7.29
CA GLY A 159 -10.87 13.16 -7.58
C GLY A 159 -11.51 13.90 -6.42
N GLU A 160 -11.97 13.22 -5.38
CA GLU A 160 -12.49 13.85 -4.17
C GLU A 160 -11.36 14.21 -3.18
N PRO A 161 -11.61 15.13 -2.23
CA PRO A 161 -10.64 15.47 -1.19
C PRO A 161 -10.24 14.24 -0.35
N THR A 162 -8.95 14.15 -0.02
CA THR A 162 -8.45 13.09 0.86
C THR A 162 -8.90 13.33 2.31
N PRO A 163 -9.57 12.37 2.98
CA PRO A 163 -9.97 12.49 4.37
C PRO A 163 -8.72 12.54 5.28
N LYS A 164 -8.72 13.46 6.24
CA LYS A 164 -7.62 13.63 7.18
C LYS A 164 -7.76 12.74 8.41
N LYS A 165 -8.97 12.36 8.76
CA LYS A 165 -9.33 11.53 9.92
C LYS A 165 -10.50 10.62 9.59
N TYR A 166 -10.74 9.61 10.42
CA TYR A 166 -11.80 8.63 10.23
C TYR A 166 -13.19 9.26 10.01
N SER A 167 -13.53 10.28 10.80
CA SER A 167 -14.85 10.96 10.70
C SER A 167 -15.09 11.68 9.36
N ASP A 168 -14.04 11.89 8.57
CA ASP A 168 -14.15 12.57 7.26
C ASP A 168 -14.36 11.56 6.12
N ILE A 169 -14.26 10.25 6.40
CA ILE A 169 -14.40 9.19 5.39
C ILE A 169 -15.88 9.01 5.04
N SER A 170 -16.19 8.98 3.75
CA SER A 170 -17.57 8.81 3.31
C SER A 170 -18.14 7.44 3.74
N PRO A 171 -19.45 7.37 4.12
CA PRO A 171 -20.11 6.10 4.43
C PRO A 171 -20.05 5.10 3.28
N GLU A 172 -19.97 5.57 2.03
CA GLU A 172 -19.84 4.75 0.84
C GLU A 172 -18.53 3.92 0.88
N ILE A 173 -17.39 4.56 1.21
CA ILE A 173 -16.11 3.88 1.36
C ILE A 173 -16.14 2.89 2.52
N ILE A 174 -16.69 3.30 3.67
CA ILE A 174 -16.77 2.45 4.87
C ILE A 174 -17.58 1.17 4.59
N SER A 175 -18.68 1.28 3.85
CA SER A 175 -19.54 0.14 3.51
C SER A 175 -19.00 -0.75 2.40
N ALA A 176 -18.03 -0.27 1.62
CA ALA A 176 -17.49 -0.98 0.46
C ALA A 176 -16.28 -1.89 0.79
N VAL A 177 -15.70 -1.75 1.97
CA VAL A 177 -14.56 -2.57 2.42
C VAL A 177 -15.02 -3.77 3.26
N ASP A 178 -14.21 -4.83 3.29
CA ASP A 178 -14.53 -6.04 4.04
C ASP A 178 -14.23 -5.92 5.55
N TYR A 179 -13.37 -4.97 5.94
CA TYR A 179 -13.02 -4.72 7.34
C TYR A 179 -12.56 -3.28 7.56
N VAL A 180 -13.01 -2.69 8.65
CA VAL A 180 -12.57 -1.36 9.10
C VAL A 180 -11.74 -1.52 10.36
N VAL A 181 -10.48 -1.12 10.31
CA VAL A 181 -9.58 -1.09 11.47
C VAL A 181 -10.06 -0.08 12.48
N ASP A 182 -9.97 -0.41 13.77
CA ASP A 182 -10.47 0.46 14.84
C ASP A 182 -9.80 1.84 14.81
N PRO A 183 -10.59 2.92 14.81
CA PRO A 183 -10.09 4.29 14.77
C PRO A 183 -9.16 4.69 15.92
N PHE A 184 -9.09 3.95 17.02
CA PHE A 184 -8.14 4.27 18.10
C PHE A 184 -6.67 4.26 17.62
N LEU A 185 -6.38 3.52 16.54
CA LEU A 185 -5.05 3.45 15.91
C LEU A 185 -4.71 4.66 15.04
N GLU A 186 -5.64 5.59 14.83
CA GLU A 186 -5.40 6.83 14.04
C GLU A 186 -4.32 7.75 14.66
N LYS A 187 -4.03 7.56 15.93
CA LYS A 187 -3.01 8.36 16.64
C LYS A 187 -1.65 8.22 15.96
N GLY A 188 -1.06 9.36 15.56
CA GLY A 188 0.22 9.42 14.86
C GLY A 188 0.12 9.59 13.35
N SER A 189 -1.08 9.59 12.77
CA SER A 189 -1.29 10.02 11.39
C SER A 189 -1.01 11.51 11.23
N THR A 190 -0.26 11.89 10.19
CA THR A 190 0.06 13.30 9.93
C THR A 190 -1.11 14.07 9.29
N GLY A 191 -2.08 13.37 8.72
CA GLY A 191 -3.17 13.96 7.92
C GLY A 191 -2.70 14.56 6.58
N ALA A 192 -1.44 14.29 6.20
CA ALA A 192 -0.82 14.76 4.97
C ALA A 192 -0.30 13.59 4.13
N SER A 193 -0.30 13.74 2.83
CA SER A 193 0.25 12.73 1.92
C SER A 193 1.77 12.63 2.06
N SER A 194 2.34 11.43 1.81
CA SER A 194 3.79 11.24 1.76
C SER A 194 4.45 12.07 0.67
N GLN A 195 5.71 12.39 0.85
CA GLN A 195 6.56 12.80 -0.27
C GLN A 195 6.67 11.65 -1.28
N ILE A 196 6.88 11.97 -2.57
CA ILE A 196 7.11 10.96 -3.61
C ILE A 196 8.37 11.34 -4.38
N ILE A 197 9.32 10.41 -4.40
CA ILE A 197 10.60 10.56 -5.09
C ILE A 197 10.77 9.35 -6.02
N LYS A 198 11.11 9.60 -7.28
CA LYS A 198 11.52 8.56 -8.23
C LYS A 198 13.04 8.50 -8.25
N VAL A 199 13.60 7.29 -8.13
CA VAL A 199 15.04 7.05 -8.18
C VAL A 199 15.37 6.09 -9.32
N GLY A 200 16.51 6.31 -9.99
CA GLY A 200 17.03 5.41 -11.01
C GLY A 200 18.28 4.67 -10.54
N LEU A 201 18.65 3.61 -11.25
CA LEU A 201 19.92 2.88 -11.05
C LEU A 201 21.15 3.70 -11.44
N ASP A 202 20.94 4.76 -12.20
CA ASP A 202 21.94 5.72 -12.65
C ASP A 202 22.14 6.89 -11.67
N TYR A 203 21.72 6.73 -10.41
CA TYR A 203 21.72 7.76 -9.37
C TYR A 203 20.80 8.96 -9.65
N SER A 204 19.96 8.90 -10.68
CA SER A 204 18.99 9.95 -10.93
C SER A 204 17.93 10.02 -9.82
N ILE A 205 17.55 11.27 -9.47
CA ILE A 205 16.52 11.55 -8.48
C ILE A 205 15.53 12.56 -9.09
N GLN A 206 14.25 12.23 -9.01
CA GLN A 206 13.18 13.12 -9.41
C GLN A 206 12.16 13.27 -8.29
N ILE A 207 11.91 14.50 -7.84
CA ILE A 207 10.84 14.79 -6.87
C ILE A 207 9.52 14.90 -7.63
N ILE A 208 8.62 13.97 -7.37
CA ILE A 208 7.27 13.93 -7.97
C ILE A 208 6.28 14.73 -7.13
N ARG A 209 6.41 14.64 -5.80
CA ARG A 209 5.58 15.38 -4.84
C ARG A 209 6.40 15.69 -3.58
N LYS A 210 6.31 16.95 -3.11
CA LYS A 210 6.89 17.42 -1.85
C LYS A 210 5.94 17.22 -0.69
#